data_e0794b5ab27b0af470a1c7e353fd8d53
#
_entry.id   e0794b5ab27b0af470a1c7e353fd8d53
#
_cell.length_a   1.000
_cell.length_b   1.000
_cell.length_c   1.000
_cell.angle_alpha   90.00
_cell.angle_beta   90.00
_cell.angle_gamma   90.00
#
_symmetry.space_group_name_H-M   'P 1'
#
loop_
_entity.id
_entity.type
_entity.pdbx_description
1 polymer ?
#
loop_
_entity_poly.entity_id
_entity_poly.type
_entity_poly.pdbx_seq_one_letter_code
_entity_poly.pdbx_strand_id
1 'polypeptide(L)'
;MYELMVVVFVIGYACITIEHQLKVDKAAIALITGILCWTIYVFGKDEIVQLDKIKNYAETEFTNIYPDEIVETSESIGKSTKEIIQHYVTEVQLFEILSEISSILFFLMGAMTIVESIDIHGGFRVVTDRIKTTSKLKLFWILGFVSFFFSALLDNLTTSIIMVSLTRKFIADQNDRWFFLGMIIIAANAGGAWSPIGDVTTTMLWIGDQITTYEVITKLIMPSLVCLIVPLIIMSVSYTHLTLPTTPYV
;
A
#
# COMPACT_ATOMS: atom_id res chain seq x y z
N MET A 1 -1.83 16.20 26.11
CA MET A 1 -1.16 15.01 25.52
C MET A 1 -1.47 14.83 24.05
N TYR A 2 -2.72 15.03 23.60
CA TYR A 2 -3.10 14.93 22.18
C TYR A 2 -2.27 15.82 21.25
N GLU A 3 -2.10 17.10 21.61
CA GLU A 3 -1.29 18.05 20.81
C GLU A 3 0.17 17.59 20.65
N LEU A 4 0.76 17.02 21.70
CA LEU A 4 2.12 16.47 21.64
C LEU A 4 2.22 15.31 20.66
N MET A 5 1.23 14.41 20.63
CA MET A 5 1.17 13.30 19.68
C MET A 5 1.09 13.80 18.24
N VAL A 6 0.28 14.83 17.97
CA VAL A 6 0.19 15.47 16.66
C VAL A 6 1.53 16.09 16.25
N VAL A 7 2.20 16.79 17.16
CA VAL A 7 3.52 17.40 16.88
C VAL A 7 4.56 16.33 16.55
N VAL A 8 4.62 15.24 17.32
CA VAL A 8 5.54 14.11 17.06
C VAL A 8 5.24 13.47 15.71
N PHE A 9 3.97 13.26 15.38
CA PHE A 9 3.57 12.73 14.09
C PHE A 9 4.00 13.63 12.92
N VAL A 10 3.75 14.93 13.01
CA VAL A 10 4.14 15.92 11.98
C VAL A 10 5.66 15.96 11.79
N ILE A 11 6.42 15.96 12.91
CA ILE A 11 7.89 15.91 12.83
C ILE A 11 8.37 14.61 12.18
N GLY A 12 7.83 13.46 12.59
CA GLY A 12 8.16 12.17 12.00
C GLY A 12 7.88 12.13 10.50
N TYR A 13 6.73 12.64 10.08
CA TYR A 13 6.36 12.73 8.67
C TYR A 13 7.29 13.67 7.88
N ALA A 14 7.67 14.82 8.46
CA ALA A 14 8.66 15.71 7.87
C ALA A 14 10.03 15.02 7.72
N CYS A 15 10.46 14.26 8.73
CA CYS A 15 11.71 13.48 8.66
C CYS A 15 11.67 12.40 7.56
N ILE A 16 10.54 11.72 7.35
CA ILE A 16 10.36 10.78 6.23
C ILE A 16 10.53 11.51 4.89
N THR A 17 9.97 12.72 4.76
CA THR A 17 10.05 13.50 3.51
C THR A 17 11.49 13.90 3.16
N ILE A 18 12.33 14.16 4.16
CA ILE A 18 13.74 14.55 4.00
C ILE A 18 14.72 13.39 4.22
N GLU A 19 14.26 12.15 4.08
CA GLU A 19 15.04 10.90 4.25
C GLU A 19 16.43 10.98 3.63
N HIS A 20 16.50 11.44 2.37
CA HIS A 20 17.75 11.51 1.63
C HIS A 20 18.81 12.39 2.28
N GLN A 21 18.42 13.47 2.97
CA GLN A 21 19.32 14.38 3.66
C GLN A 21 19.73 13.83 5.03
N LEU A 22 18.80 13.15 5.72
CA LEU A 22 19.04 12.57 7.04
C LEU A 22 19.87 11.29 6.99
N LYS A 23 19.95 10.63 5.83
CA LYS A 23 20.63 9.33 5.64
C LYS A 23 20.10 8.25 6.59
N VAL A 24 18.86 8.33 6.98
CA VAL A 24 18.14 7.36 7.82
C VAL A 24 16.99 6.80 7.01
N ASP A 25 16.83 5.48 7.02
CA ASP A 25 15.76 4.79 6.29
C ASP A 25 14.38 5.25 6.79
N LYS A 26 13.47 5.52 5.85
CA LYS A 26 12.09 5.96 6.16
C LYS A 26 11.32 4.98 7.03
N ALA A 27 11.58 3.65 6.89
CA ALA A 27 10.93 2.65 7.71
C ALA A 27 11.35 2.75 9.18
N ALA A 28 12.65 3.05 9.44
CA ALA A 28 13.13 3.30 10.79
C ALA A 28 12.48 4.55 11.41
N ILE A 29 12.38 5.64 10.64
CA ILE A 29 11.73 6.88 11.09
C ILE A 29 10.25 6.63 11.38
N ALA A 30 9.53 5.93 10.49
CA ALA A 30 8.13 5.59 10.68
C ALA A 30 7.91 4.73 11.93
N LEU A 31 8.76 3.71 12.16
CA LEU A 31 8.68 2.84 13.33
C LEU A 31 8.89 3.63 14.64
N ILE A 32 9.93 4.46 14.69
CA ILE A 32 10.21 5.29 15.87
C ILE A 32 9.05 6.26 16.13
N THR A 33 8.54 6.91 15.09
CA THR A 33 7.40 7.82 15.20
C THR A 33 6.16 7.11 15.73
N GLY A 34 5.86 5.90 15.22
CA GLY A 34 4.76 5.07 15.69
C GLY A 34 4.90 4.69 17.16
N ILE A 35 6.09 4.23 17.58
CA ILE A 35 6.36 3.88 18.98
C ILE A 35 6.21 5.12 19.90
N LEU A 36 6.72 6.27 19.49
CA LEU A 36 6.59 7.50 20.26
C LEU A 36 5.13 7.95 20.38
N CYS A 37 4.37 7.95 19.28
CA CYS A 37 2.95 8.27 19.29
C CYS A 37 2.16 7.31 20.19
N TRP A 38 2.43 6.01 20.10
CA TRP A 38 1.81 5.01 20.98
C TRP A 38 2.15 5.24 22.45
N THR A 39 3.42 5.52 22.75
CA THR A 39 3.86 5.82 24.11
C THR A 39 3.11 7.04 24.68
N ILE A 40 3.01 8.12 23.89
CA ILE A 40 2.28 9.33 24.31
C ILE A 40 0.79 9.02 24.51
N TYR A 41 0.21 8.18 23.64
CA TYR A 41 -1.19 7.76 23.75
C TYR A 41 -1.44 6.99 25.05
N VAL A 42 -0.59 6.02 25.40
CA VAL A 42 -0.71 5.23 26.64
C VAL A 42 -0.57 6.12 27.89
N PHE A 43 0.37 7.08 27.89
CA PHE A 43 0.50 8.03 29.00
C PHE A 43 -0.61 9.07 29.06
N GLY A 44 -1.21 9.43 27.93
CA GLY A 44 -2.30 10.39 27.82
C GLY A 44 -3.69 9.76 27.76
N LYS A 45 -3.81 8.46 28.00
CA LYS A 45 -5.05 7.70 27.83
C LYS A 45 -6.27 8.29 28.53
N ASP A 46 -6.09 8.83 29.74
CA ASP A 46 -7.18 9.42 30.54
C ASP A 46 -7.81 10.66 29.86
N GLU A 47 -7.05 11.35 28.99
CA GLU A 47 -7.49 12.54 28.27
C GLU A 47 -7.93 12.26 26.82
N ILE A 48 -7.38 11.20 26.22
CA ILE A 48 -7.48 10.96 24.77
C ILE A 48 -8.57 9.94 24.46
N VAL A 49 -8.77 8.95 25.33
CA VAL A 49 -9.68 7.84 25.07
C VAL A 49 -11.13 8.30 25.10
N GLN A 50 -11.89 7.97 24.06
CA GLN A 50 -13.31 8.31 23.95
C GLN A 50 -14.14 7.47 24.93
N LEU A 51 -14.77 8.14 25.90
CA LEU A 51 -15.58 7.53 26.95
C LEU A 51 -16.70 6.60 26.43
N ASP A 52 -17.25 6.88 25.24
CA ASP A 52 -18.34 6.06 24.68
C ASP A 52 -17.87 4.67 24.23
N LYS A 53 -16.64 4.55 23.71
CA LYS A 53 -16.05 3.22 23.36
C LYS A 53 -15.75 2.41 24.59
N ILE A 54 -15.33 3.06 25.67
CA ILE A 54 -15.05 2.39 26.96
C ILE A 54 -16.33 1.94 27.63
N LYS A 55 -17.41 2.71 27.55
CA LYS A 55 -18.72 2.30 28.10
C LYS A 55 -19.20 1.01 27.45
N ASN A 56 -19.17 0.94 26.11
CA ASN A 56 -19.56 -0.29 25.41
C ASN A 56 -18.69 -1.47 25.80
N TYR A 57 -17.38 -1.29 25.92
CA TYR A 57 -16.47 -2.34 26.37
C TYR A 57 -16.73 -2.75 27.81
N ALA A 58 -16.91 -1.80 28.72
CA ALA A 58 -17.21 -2.08 30.12
C ALA A 58 -18.54 -2.84 30.30
N GLU A 59 -19.57 -2.49 29.52
CA GLU A 59 -20.88 -3.07 29.61
C GLU A 59 -20.96 -4.49 28.98
N THR A 60 -20.15 -4.76 27.93
CA THR A 60 -20.24 -6.02 27.16
C THR A 60 -19.16 -7.04 27.50
N GLU A 61 -17.93 -6.62 27.63
CA GLU A 61 -16.78 -7.53 27.76
C GLU A 61 -16.13 -7.52 29.14
N PHE A 62 -15.89 -6.33 29.72
CA PHE A 62 -15.22 -6.24 31.01
C PHE A 62 -16.06 -6.88 32.13
N THR A 63 -17.38 -6.70 32.09
CA THR A 63 -18.32 -7.32 33.03
C THR A 63 -18.32 -8.85 32.97
N ASN A 64 -18.08 -9.40 31.77
CA ASN A 64 -18.00 -10.84 31.58
C ASN A 64 -16.66 -11.46 32.03
N ILE A 65 -15.56 -10.66 31.97
CA ILE A 65 -14.22 -11.12 32.33
C ILE A 65 -13.98 -10.97 33.84
N TYR A 66 -14.53 -9.91 34.47
CA TYR A 66 -14.34 -9.56 35.89
C TYR A 66 -15.68 -9.34 36.60
N PRO A 67 -16.52 -10.37 36.77
CA PRO A 67 -17.86 -10.20 37.31
C PRO A 67 -17.89 -9.76 38.79
N ASP A 68 -16.81 -9.99 39.54
CA ASP A 68 -16.73 -9.70 40.97
C ASP A 68 -16.17 -8.30 41.33
N GLU A 69 -15.66 -7.55 40.36
CA GLU A 69 -15.04 -6.23 40.57
C GLU A 69 -16.02 -5.05 40.44
N ILE A 70 -17.28 -5.30 40.10
CA ILE A 70 -18.29 -4.24 39.81
C ILE A 70 -19.22 -4.01 41.00
N VAL A 71 -18.76 -4.11 42.24
CA VAL A 71 -19.63 -3.83 43.37
C VAL A 71 -19.05 -2.76 44.31
N GLU A 72 -19.72 -1.59 44.25
CA GLU A 72 -19.98 -0.63 45.30
C GLU A 72 -18.93 0.46 45.63
N THR A 73 -19.46 1.68 45.52
CA THR A 73 -19.10 3.02 46.05
C THR A 73 -18.48 3.98 45.03
N SER A 74 -18.86 5.24 45.11
CA SER A 74 -18.42 6.34 44.21
C SER A 74 -16.89 6.53 44.12
N GLU A 75 -16.14 6.07 45.10
CA GLU A 75 -14.67 6.05 45.10
C GLU A 75 -14.10 4.83 44.34
N SER A 76 -14.81 3.70 44.37
CA SER A 76 -14.46 2.51 43.60
C SER A 76 -14.79 2.65 42.10
N ILE A 77 -15.81 3.43 41.75
CA ILE A 77 -16.14 3.75 40.35
C ILE A 77 -14.99 4.50 39.65
N GLY A 78 -14.33 5.44 40.36
CA GLY A 78 -13.20 6.19 39.79
C GLY A 78 -11.93 5.35 39.63
N LYS A 79 -11.64 4.41 40.53
CA LYS A 79 -10.55 3.44 40.38
C LYS A 79 -10.85 2.40 39.32
N SER A 80 -12.06 1.85 39.35
CA SER A 80 -12.54 0.90 38.37
C SER A 80 -12.48 1.45 36.96
N THR A 81 -12.87 2.71 36.73
CA THR A 81 -12.80 3.35 35.42
C THR A 81 -11.37 3.46 34.89
N LYS A 82 -10.40 3.81 35.72
CA LYS A 82 -8.98 3.89 35.31
C LYS A 82 -8.39 2.53 34.97
N GLU A 83 -8.73 1.52 35.72
CA GLU A 83 -8.31 0.13 35.47
C GLU A 83 -8.93 -0.40 34.17
N ILE A 84 -10.21 -0.14 33.94
CA ILE A 84 -10.90 -0.48 32.67
C ILE A 84 -10.24 0.25 31.47
N ILE A 85 -9.96 1.55 31.59
CA ILE A 85 -9.26 2.30 30.54
C ILE A 85 -7.88 1.70 30.27
N GLN A 86 -7.15 1.38 31.33
CA GLN A 86 -5.83 0.81 31.18
C GLN A 86 -5.89 -0.55 30.47
N HIS A 87 -6.75 -1.46 30.96
CA HIS A 87 -6.92 -2.78 30.36
C HIS A 87 -7.35 -2.66 28.88
N TYR A 88 -8.33 -1.83 28.57
CA TYR A 88 -8.78 -1.61 27.19
C TYR A 88 -7.63 -1.15 26.27
N VAL A 89 -6.84 -0.17 26.68
CA VAL A 89 -5.76 0.37 25.85
C VAL A 89 -4.60 -0.63 25.70
N THR A 90 -4.20 -1.32 26.79
CA THR A 90 -2.99 -2.15 26.76
C THR A 90 -3.27 -3.59 26.33
N GLU A 91 -4.46 -4.14 26.60
CA GLU A 91 -4.78 -5.54 26.34
C GLU A 91 -5.69 -5.71 25.12
N VAL A 92 -6.66 -4.82 24.93
CA VAL A 92 -7.61 -4.96 23.82
C VAL A 92 -7.15 -4.22 22.61
N GLN A 93 -7.02 -2.90 22.69
CA GLN A 93 -6.74 -2.03 21.54
C GLN A 93 -5.36 -2.29 20.93
N LEU A 94 -4.34 -2.54 21.77
CA LEU A 94 -3.01 -2.89 21.29
C LEU A 94 -3.01 -4.21 20.51
N PHE A 95 -3.66 -5.24 21.06
CA PHE A 95 -3.72 -6.55 20.39
C PHE A 95 -4.58 -6.52 19.12
N GLU A 96 -5.65 -5.74 19.09
CA GLU A 96 -6.47 -5.53 17.89
C GLU A 96 -5.63 -4.92 16.76
N ILE A 97 -4.93 -3.81 17.04
CA ILE A 97 -4.04 -3.16 16.06
C ILE A 97 -2.90 -4.09 15.63
N LEU A 98 -2.27 -4.81 16.56
CA LEU A 98 -1.21 -5.76 16.24
C LEU A 98 -1.73 -6.92 15.38
N SER A 99 -2.95 -7.40 15.64
CA SER A 99 -3.60 -8.45 14.85
C SER A 99 -3.84 -7.99 13.42
N GLU A 100 -4.38 -6.78 13.22
CA GLU A 100 -4.59 -6.20 11.90
C GLU A 100 -3.27 -6.05 11.14
N ILE A 101 -2.26 -5.43 11.75
CA ILE A 101 -0.93 -5.27 11.14
C ILE A 101 -0.30 -6.62 10.81
N SER A 102 -0.40 -7.59 11.73
CA SER A 102 0.15 -8.93 11.52
C SER A 102 -0.51 -9.65 10.36
N SER A 103 -1.82 -9.56 10.24
CA SER A 103 -2.59 -10.14 9.13
C SER A 103 -2.11 -9.59 7.78
N ILE A 104 -1.92 -8.28 7.69
CA ILE A 104 -1.40 -7.62 6.48
C ILE A 104 0.03 -8.08 6.18
N LEU A 105 0.91 -8.10 7.18
CA LEU A 105 2.31 -8.51 7.01
C LEU A 105 2.43 -9.97 6.57
N PHE A 106 1.69 -10.89 7.19
CA PHE A 106 1.69 -12.30 6.80
C PHE A 106 1.14 -12.51 5.40
N PHE A 107 0.07 -11.79 5.03
CA PHE A 107 -0.46 -11.83 3.67
C PHE A 107 0.58 -11.35 2.64
N LEU A 108 1.18 -10.17 2.86
CA LEU A 108 2.18 -9.62 1.95
C LEU A 108 3.41 -10.54 1.84
N MET A 109 3.91 -11.08 2.96
CA MET A 109 5.03 -11.99 2.95
C MET A 109 4.72 -13.27 2.16
N GLY A 110 3.53 -13.83 2.32
CA GLY A 110 3.08 -15.00 1.57
C GLY A 110 2.95 -14.70 0.08
N ALA A 111 2.29 -13.61 -0.28
CA ALA A 111 2.11 -13.19 -1.66
C ALA A 111 3.46 -12.93 -2.35
N MET A 112 4.35 -12.16 -1.73
CA MET A 112 5.70 -11.89 -2.27
C MET A 112 6.52 -13.17 -2.44
N THR A 113 6.45 -14.10 -1.49
CA THR A 113 7.15 -15.39 -1.59
C THR A 113 6.67 -16.21 -2.79
N ILE A 114 5.37 -16.23 -3.06
CA ILE A 114 4.80 -16.93 -4.21
C ILE A 114 5.27 -16.27 -5.51
N VAL A 115 5.17 -14.94 -5.60
CA VAL A 115 5.57 -14.17 -6.78
C VAL A 115 7.07 -14.36 -7.08
N GLU A 116 7.93 -14.25 -6.06
CA GLU A 116 9.37 -14.47 -6.19
C GLU A 116 9.68 -15.90 -6.64
N SER A 117 8.98 -16.89 -6.10
CA SER A 117 9.11 -18.28 -6.53
C SER A 117 8.75 -18.46 -8.01
N ILE A 118 7.70 -17.81 -8.49
CA ILE A 118 7.31 -17.83 -9.90
C ILE A 118 8.38 -17.16 -10.78
N ASP A 119 8.95 -16.04 -10.35
CA ASP A 119 9.98 -15.31 -11.10
C ASP A 119 11.29 -16.09 -11.21
N ILE A 120 11.79 -16.65 -10.11
CA ILE A 120 13.01 -17.48 -10.08
C ILE A 120 12.89 -18.66 -11.04
N HIS A 121 11.71 -19.27 -11.14
CA HIS A 121 11.44 -20.37 -12.08
C HIS A 121 11.12 -19.89 -13.50
N GLY A 122 11.23 -18.60 -13.78
CA GLY A 122 10.99 -18.03 -15.10
C GLY A 122 9.52 -18.09 -15.54
N GLY A 123 8.56 -18.14 -14.61
CA GLY A 123 7.13 -18.23 -14.93
C GLY A 123 6.63 -17.09 -15.81
N PHE A 124 7.19 -15.90 -15.67
CA PHE A 124 6.82 -14.73 -16.49
C PHE A 124 7.38 -14.79 -17.93
N ARG A 125 8.35 -15.68 -18.23
CA ARG A 125 8.87 -15.87 -19.58
C ARG A 125 7.79 -16.41 -20.54
N VAL A 126 6.83 -17.17 -20.03
CA VAL A 126 5.71 -17.70 -20.84
C VAL A 126 4.95 -16.56 -21.55
N VAL A 127 4.80 -15.42 -20.90
CA VAL A 127 4.14 -14.25 -21.50
C VAL A 127 5.08 -13.50 -22.43
N THR A 128 6.34 -13.31 -22.01
CA THR A 128 7.30 -12.51 -22.76
C THR A 128 7.80 -13.18 -24.03
N ASP A 129 7.94 -14.51 -24.04
CA ASP A 129 8.36 -15.26 -25.21
C ASP A 129 7.32 -15.26 -26.35
N ARG A 130 6.08 -14.89 -26.00
CA ARG A 130 5.00 -14.68 -26.99
C ARG A 130 5.02 -13.31 -27.65
N ILE A 131 5.78 -12.36 -27.12
CA ILE A 131 5.92 -11.02 -27.69
C ILE A 131 6.93 -11.07 -28.83
N LYS A 132 6.44 -11.24 -30.07
CA LYS A 132 7.26 -11.36 -31.30
C LYS A 132 7.07 -10.16 -32.22
N THR A 133 6.96 -8.96 -31.70
CA THR A 133 6.75 -7.78 -32.54
C THR A 133 8.04 -7.03 -32.79
N THR A 134 8.25 -6.60 -34.04
CA THR A 134 9.35 -5.71 -34.46
C THR A 134 8.96 -4.23 -34.42
N SER A 135 7.66 -3.94 -34.35
CA SER A 135 7.14 -2.58 -34.30
C SER A 135 7.23 -2.03 -32.87
N LYS A 136 8.01 -0.99 -32.69
CA LYS A 136 8.16 -0.31 -31.38
C LYS A 136 6.81 0.16 -30.82
N LEU A 137 5.94 0.72 -31.68
CA LEU A 137 4.63 1.20 -31.25
C LEU A 137 3.72 0.05 -30.79
N LYS A 138 3.69 -1.08 -31.51
CA LYS A 138 2.94 -2.26 -31.06
C LYS A 138 3.49 -2.80 -29.75
N LEU A 139 4.82 -2.85 -29.60
CA LEU A 139 5.47 -3.27 -28.36
C LEU A 139 5.08 -2.37 -27.19
N PHE A 140 5.02 -1.06 -27.40
CA PHE A 140 4.63 -0.07 -26.41
C PHE A 140 3.22 -0.35 -25.84
N TRP A 141 2.25 -0.58 -26.73
CA TRP A 141 0.89 -0.93 -26.33
C TRP A 141 0.81 -2.29 -25.61
N ILE A 142 1.51 -3.30 -26.14
CA ILE A 142 1.54 -4.64 -25.52
C ILE A 142 2.12 -4.56 -24.11
N LEU A 143 3.26 -3.90 -23.94
CA LEU A 143 3.87 -3.76 -22.62
C LEU A 143 3.00 -2.96 -21.63
N GLY A 144 2.31 -1.92 -22.10
CA GLY A 144 1.35 -1.18 -21.27
C GLY A 144 0.21 -2.06 -20.78
N PHE A 145 -0.45 -2.81 -21.68
CA PHE A 145 -1.54 -3.72 -21.28
C PHE A 145 -1.05 -4.88 -20.41
N VAL A 146 0.07 -5.49 -20.75
CA VAL A 146 0.63 -6.59 -19.95
C VAL A 146 0.98 -6.09 -18.54
N SER A 147 1.60 -4.92 -18.42
CA SER A 147 1.90 -4.32 -17.11
C SER A 147 0.63 -4.06 -16.29
N PHE A 148 -0.42 -3.55 -16.93
CA PHE A 148 -1.70 -3.28 -16.28
C PHE A 148 -2.33 -4.53 -15.69
N PHE A 149 -2.45 -5.59 -16.47
CA PHE A 149 -3.06 -6.83 -15.98
C PHE A 149 -2.15 -7.60 -15.02
N PHE A 150 -0.84 -7.55 -15.21
CA PHE A 150 0.10 -8.16 -14.27
C PHE A 150 0.02 -7.50 -12.91
N SER A 151 -0.05 -6.17 -12.87
CA SER A 151 -0.14 -5.44 -11.61
C SER A 151 -1.41 -5.74 -10.82
N ALA A 152 -2.51 -6.05 -11.50
CA ALA A 152 -3.73 -6.47 -10.83
C ALA A 152 -3.59 -7.84 -10.11
N LEU A 153 -2.59 -8.64 -10.46
CA LEU A 153 -2.36 -9.98 -9.92
C LEU A 153 -1.14 -10.06 -8.99
N LEU A 154 -0.09 -9.26 -9.26
CA LEU A 154 1.21 -9.38 -8.60
C LEU A 154 1.47 -8.27 -7.58
N ASP A 155 1.10 -7.12 -7.78
CA ASP A 155 1.36 -5.80 -7.24
C ASP A 155 2.11 -4.89 -8.23
N ASN A 156 2.00 -3.59 -8.00
CA ASN A 156 2.55 -2.56 -8.88
C ASN A 156 4.09 -2.49 -8.84
N LEU A 157 4.70 -2.71 -7.67
CA LEU A 157 6.15 -2.65 -7.50
C LEU A 157 6.82 -3.84 -8.19
N THR A 158 6.38 -5.06 -7.88
CA THR A 158 6.92 -6.29 -8.48
C THR A 158 6.72 -6.29 -9.99
N THR A 159 5.52 -5.92 -10.47
CA THR A 159 5.25 -5.77 -11.90
C THR A 159 6.20 -4.79 -12.56
N SER A 160 6.44 -3.63 -11.95
CA SER A 160 7.37 -2.63 -12.49
C SER A 160 8.78 -3.20 -12.61
N ILE A 161 9.30 -3.88 -11.59
CA ILE A 161 10.64 -4.48 -11.60
C ILE A 161 10.76 -5.53 -12.71
N ILE A 162 9.80 -6.44 -12.82
CA ILE A 162 9.78 -7.49 -13.85
C ILE A 162 9.74 -6.88 -15.24
N MET A 163 8.83 -5.93 -15.48
CA MET A 163 8.64 -5.32 -16.80
C MET A 163 9.80 -4.42 -17.20
N VAL A 164 10.44 -3.73 -16.26
CA VAL A 164 11.70 -2.99 -16.47
C VAL A 164 12.81 -3.94 -16.91
N SER A 165 12.97 -5.06 -16.23
CA SER A 165 13.95 -6.08 -16.57
C SER A 165 13.73 -6.65 -17.97
N LEU A 166 12.47 -6.89 -18.34
CA LEU A 166 12.07 -7.37 -19.66
C LEU A 166 12.30 -6.33 -20.77
N THR A 167 12.00 -5.07 -20.51
CA THR A 167 12.20 -3.99 -21.49
C THR A 167 13.64 -3.90 -21.97
N ARG A 168 14.61 -4.21 -21.09
CA ARG A 168 16.03 -4.26 -21.48
C ARG A 168 16.35 -5.30 -22.55
N LYS A 169 15.56 -6.37 -22.64
CA LYS A 169 15.74 -7.42 -23.67
C LYS A 169 15.18 -7.01 -25.03
N PHE A 170 14.14 -6.20 -25.05
CA PHE A 170 13.46 -5.80 -26.28
C PHE A 170 13.98 -4.49 -26.88
N ILE A 171 14.52 -3.59 -26.06
CA ILE A 171 14.88 -2.23 -26.46
C ILE A 171 16.35 -1.97 -26.11
N ALA A 172 17.19 -1.90 -27.16
CA ALA A 172 18.61 -1.64 -27.00
C ALA A 172 18.90 -0.15 -26.71
N ASP A 173 18.17 0.78 -27.33
CA ASP A 173 18.34 2.21 -27.14
C ASP A 173 17.92 2.68 -25.76
N GLN A 174 18.75 3.49 -25.11
CA GLN A 174 18.53 3.94 -23.75
C GLN A 174 17.39 4.97 -23.63
N ASN A 175 17.25 5.87 -24.61
CA ASN A 175 16.23 6.92 -24.59
C ASN A 175 14.84 6.30 -24.81
N ASP A 176 14.73 5.36 -25.77
CA ASP A 176 13.52 4.59 -25.98
C ASP A 176 13.13 3.84 -24.69
N ARG A 177 14.10 3.22 -24.02
CA ARG A 177 13.83 2.52 -22.75
C ARG A 177 13.21 3.44 -21.70
N TRP A 178 13.74 4.62 -21.48
CA TRP A 178 13.18 5.57 -20.52
C TRP A 178 11.71 5.90 -20.80
N PHE A 179 11.40 6.07 -22.07
CA PHE A 179 10.05 6.34 -22.54
C PHE A 179 9.09 5.17 -22.23
N PHE A 180 9.52 3.94 -22.55
CA PHE A 180 8.75 2.72 -22.25
C PHE A 180 8.60 2.49 -20.74
N LEU A 181 9.66 2.75 -19.96
CA LEU A 181 9.64 2.57 -18.52
C LEU A 181 8.64 3.52 -17.83
N GLY A 182 8.58 4.79 -18.29
CA GLY A 182 7.57 5.73 -17.81
C GLY A 182 6.14 5.20 -17.98
N MET A 183 5.83 4.65 -19.17
CA MET A 183 4.51 4.06 -19.41
C MET A 183 4.26 2.80 -18.60
N ILE A 184 5.24 1.93 -18.42
CA ILE A 184 5.14 0.71 -17.61
C ILE A 184 4.79 1.07 -16.17
N ILE A 185 5.44 2.08 -15.59
CA ILE A 185 5.15 2.53 -14.23
C ILE A 185 3.73 3.06 -14.11
N ILE A 186 3.27 3.88 -15.07
CA ILE A 186 1.90 4.37 -15.10
C ILE A 186 0.91 3.21 -15.22
N ALA A 187 1.16 2.27 -16.14
CA ALA A 187 0.31 1.11 -16.37
C ALA A 187 0.25 0.17 -15.14
N ALA A 188 1.38 -0.05 -14.48
CA ALA A 188 1.44 -0.87 -13.28
C ALA A 188 0.65 -0.23 -12.11
N ASN A 189 0.80 1.07 -11.87
CA ASN A 189 0.02 1.75 -10.83
C ASN A 189 -1.49 1.76 -11.17
N ALA A 190 -1.85 2.07 -12.42
CA ALA A 190 -3.24 2.00 -12.84
C ALA A 190 -3.83 0.58 -12.75
N GLY A 191 -3.02 -0.44 -13.06
CA GLY A 191 -3.40 -1.84 -12.98
C GLY A 191 -3.59 -2.34 -11.56
N GLY A 192 -2.75 -1.91 -10.62
CA GLY A 192 -2.86 -2.27 -9.21
C GLY A 192 -4.11 -1.69 -8.53
N ALA A 193 -4.53 -0.50 -8.94
CA ALA A 193 -5.58 0.24 -8.25
C ALA A 193 -6.97 -0.42 -8.27
N TRP A 194 -7.33 -1.19 -9.31
CA TRP A 194 -8.66 -1.80 -9.44
C TRP A 194 -8.75 -3.23 -8.89
N SER A 195 -7.65 -3.77 -8.38
CA SER A 195 -7.61 -5.10 -7.77
C SER A 195 -7.39 -5.01 -6.27
N PRO A 196 -8.02 -5.85 -5.45
CA PRO A 196 -7.80 -5.85 -4.00
C PRO A 196 -6.38 -6.27 -3.60
N ILE A 197 -5.64 -6.97 -4.48
CA ILE A 197 -4.27 -7.47 -4.23
C ILE A 197 -3.21 -6.79 -5.10
N GLY A 198 -3.61 -5.90 -6.01
CA GLY A 198 -2.71 -5.29 -6.98
C GLY A 198 -1.94 -4.08 -6.46
N ASP A 199 -2.30 -3.56 -5.30
CA ASP A 199 -1.62 -2.47 -4.59
C ASP A 199 -1.68 -2.69 -3.09
N VAL A 200 -0.59 -2.38 -2.37
CA VAL A 200 -0.54 -2.55 -0.91
C VAL A 200 -1.65 -1.77 -0.21
N THR A 201 -1.98 -0.58 -0.69
CA THR A 201 -3.04 0.26 -0.11
C THR A 201 -4.42 -0.38 -0.23
N THR A 202 -4.78 -0.89 -1.41
CA THR A 202 -6.05 -1.62 -1.61
C THR A 202 -6.09 -2.92 -0.82
N THR A 203 -4.96 -3.62 -0.72
CA THR A 203 -4.83 -4.84 0.09
C THR A 203 -5.07 -4.55 1.58
N MET A 204 -4.50 -3.48 2.11
CA MET A 204 -4.71 -3.08 3.51
C MET A 204 -6.18 -2.75 3.81
N LEU A 205 -6.82 -1.96 2.93
CA LEU A 205 -8.23 -1.62 3.09
C LEU A 205 -9.16 -2.84 2.95
N TRP A 206 -8.80 -3.80 2.09
CA TRP A 206 -9.56 -5.03 1.91
C TRP A 206 -9.42 -5.98 3.10
N ILE A 207 -8.21 -6.19 3.63
CA ILE A 207 -7.99 -7.02 4.83
C ILE A 207 -8.62 -6.38 6.07
N GLY A 208 -8.61 -5.04 6.16
CA GLY A 208 -9.27 -4.28 7.23
C GLY A 208 -10.79 -4.12 7.07
N ASP A 209 -11.44 -4.89 6.17
CA ASP A 209 -12.89 -4.89 5.91
C ASP A 209 -13.49 -3.50 5.57
N GLN A 210 -12.63 -2.54 5.13
CA GLN A 210 -13.09 -1.21 4.73
C GLN A 210 -13.67 -1.17 3.31
N ILE A 211 -13.30 -2.13 2.48
CA ILE A 211 -13.74 -2.26 1.08
C ILE A 211 -13.99 -3.72 0.73
N THR A 212 -14.94 -3.96 -0.16
CA THR A 212 -15.21 -5.30 -0.69
C THR A 212 -14.53 -5.51 -2.04
N THR A 213 -14.16 -6.74 -2.36
CA THR A 213 -13.58 -7.11 -3.68
C THR A 213 -14.47 -6.63 -4.83
N TYR A 214 -15.78 -6.81 -4.72
CA TYR A 214 -16.73 -6.42 -5.74
C TYR A 214 -16.75 -4.90 -5.98
N GLU A 215 -16.72 -4.11 -4.92
CA GLU A 215 -16.72 -2.64 -5.02
C GLU A 215 -15.42 -2.11 -5.63
N VAL A 216 -14.28 -2.63 -5.22
CA VAL A 216 -12.97 -2.25 -5.79
C VAL A 216 -12.97 -2.48 -7.29
N ILE A 217 -13.30 -3.69 -7.72
CA ILE A 217 -13.27 -4.05 -9.14
C ILE A 217 -14.27 -3.20 -9.92
N THR A 218 -15.53 -3.14 -9.50
CA THR A 218 -16.59 -2.49 -10.29
C THR A 218 -16.46 -0.97 -10.35
N LYS A 219 -16.02 -0.33 -9.25
CA LYS A 219 -15.88 1.13 -9.18
C LYS A 219 -14.57 1.65 -9.77
N LEU A 220 -13.47 0.89 -9.63
CA LEU A 220 -12.14 1.37 -9.99
C LEU A 220 -11.63 0.89 -11.37
N ILE A 221 -12.22 -0.14 -11.98
CA ILE A 221 -11.75 -0.62 -13.29
C ILE A 221 -11.85 0.45 -14.38
N MET A 222 -12.95 1.23 -14.41
CA MET A 222 -13.12 2.29 -15.42
C MET A 222 -12.15 3.45 -15.24
N PRO A 223 -11.99 4.06 -14.06
CA PRO A 223 -10.94 5.05 -13.82
C PRO A 223 -9.54 4.52 -14.14
N SER A 224 -9.22 3.29 -13.75
CA SER A 224 -7.93 2.65 -14.01
C SER A 224 -7.66 2.47 -15.50
N LEU A 225 -8.67 2.06 -16.27
CA LEU A 225 -8.56 1.98 -17.73
C LEU A 225 -8.34 3.36 -18.38
N VAL A 226 -8.98 4.40 -17.89
CA VAL A 226 -8.74 5.77 -18.36
C VAL A 226 -7.29 6.18 -18.04
N CYS A 227 -6.80 5.89 -16.83
CA CYS A 227 -5.41 6.15 -16.43
C CYS A 227 -4.38 5.36 -17.26
N LEU A 228 -4.75 4.22 -17.82
CA LEU A 228 -3.92 3.46 -18.76
C LEU A 228 -4.00 4.03 -20.18
N ILE A 229 -5.21 4.18 -20.72
CA ILE A 229 -5.43 4.45 -22.16
C ILE A 229 -5.03 5.88 -22.53
N VAL A 230 -5.36 6.86 -21.69
CA VAL A 230 -5.05 8.27 -21.99
C VAL A 230 -3.53 8.51 -22.13
N PRO A 231 -2.69 8.11 -21.17
CA PRO A 231 -1.24 8.22 -21.35
C PRO A 231 -0.70 7.38 -22.50
N LEU A 232 -1.24 6.18 -22.75
CA LEU A 232 -0.84 5.35 -23.91
C LEU A 232 -1.07 6.09 -25.23
N ILE A 233 -2.23 6.72 -25.39
CA ILE A 233 -2.52 7.50 -26.62
C ILE A 233 -1.58 8.70 -26.74
N ILE A 234 -1.49 9.53 -25.69
CA ILE A 234 -0.65 10.74 -25.69
C ILE A 234 0.81 10.39 -26.00
N MET A 235 1.34 9.40 -25.29
CA MET A 235 2.72 8.98 -25.46
C MET A 235 2.96 8.30 -26.83
N SER A 236 1.99 7.54 -27.36
CA SER A 236 2.09 6.96 -28.71
C SER A 236 2.22 8.03 -29.77
N VAL A 237 1.42 9.09 -29.72
CA VAL A 237 1.49 10.22 -30.66
C VAL A 237 2.82 10.94 -30.54
N SER A 238 3.25 11.25 -29.31
CA SER A 238 4.53 11.89 -29.04
C SER A 238 5.71 11.05 -29.56
N TYR A 239 5.68 9.74 -29.35
CA TYR A 239 6.72 8.81 -29.79
C TYR A 239 6.82 8.72 -31.32
N THR A 240 5.70 8.73 -32.05
CA THR A 240 5.71 8.72 -33.51
C THR A 240 6.32 10.00 -34.09
N HIS A 241 6.10 11.13 -33.46
CA HIS A 241 6.71 12.40 -33.86
C HIS A 241 8.22 12.46 -33.57
N LEU A 242 8.71 11.85 -32.51
CA LEU A 242 10.12 11.80 -32.14
C LEU A 242 10.93 10.83 -33.02
N THR A 243 10.30 9.80 -33.58
CA THR A 243 10.96 8.75 -34.39
C THR A 243 10.90 9.01 -35.91
N LEU A 244 10.22 10.05 -36.36
CA LEU A 244 10.29 10.44 -37.77
C LEU A 244 11.68 11.02 -38.06
N PRO A 245 12.43 10.43 -39.00
CA PRO A 245 13.73 11.00 -39.41
C PRO A 245 13.51 12.39 -39.99
N THR A 246 14.10 13.38 -39.34
CA THR A 246 14.11 14.78 -39.81
C THR A 246 15.10 15.02 -40.95
N THR A 247 15.78 13.99 -41.43
CA THR A 247 16.70 14.08 -42.57
C THR A 247 16.06 13.49 -43.82
N PRO A 248 15.79 14.28 -44.86
CA PRO A 248 15.51 13.75 -46.16
C PRO A 248 16.75 12.99 -46.63
N TYR A 249 16.56 11.77 -47.10
CA TYR A 249 17.60 11.04 -47.82
C TYR A 249 18.00 11.87 -49.05
N VAL A 250 19.23 12.35 -49.07
CA VAL A 250 19.89 12.86 -50.27
C VAL A 250 20.69 11.73 -50.88
#